data_becef2c22ed3f9468c841cbc00a4e018
#
_entry.id   becef2c22ed3f9468c841cbc00a4e018
#
_cell.length_a   1.000
_cell.length_b   1.000
_cell.length_c   1.000
_cell.angle_alpha   90.00
_cell.angle_beta   90.00
_cell.angle_gamma   90.00
#
_symmetry.space_group_name_H-M   'P 1'
#
loop_
_entity.id
_entity.type
_entity.pdbx_description
1 polymer ?
#
loop_
_entity_poly.entity_id
_entity_poly.type
_entity_poly.pdbx_seq_one_letter_code
_entity_poly.pdbx_strand_id
1 'polypeptide(L)'
;VKHVTAGKLRDAAGIAGRHAAREYSGKILQAGIEDDKSNFTRFFLIRKSSGATSGGRLKRGSASSAVRFRGLIPRGANKTSIAFKVKNVPGALFKSLSVFALRDISLSKIESRPMRGRPWEYVFYVDFLRGDDEPARNALRHLGEVADFVKVLGIYPGD
;
A
#
# COMPACT_ATOMS: atom_id res chain seq x y z
N VAL A 1 3.64 -12.66 26.99
CA VAL A 1 2.69 -12.74 28.11
C VAL A 1 2.49 -14.21 28.48
N LYS A 2 1.94 -15.07 27.58
CA LYS A 2 1.67 -16.49 27.87
C LYS A 2 2.84 -17.21 28.58
N HIS A 3 4.06 -17.06 28.08
CA HIS A 3 5.25 -17.70 28.67
C HIS A 3 5.52 -17.22 30.11
N VAL A 4 5.40 -15.91 30.35
CA VAL A 4 5.61 -15.31 31.68
C VAL A 4 4.54 -15.77 32.67
N THR A 5 3.25 -15.73 32.27
CA THR A 5 2.15 -16.14 33.18
C THR A 5 2.12 -17.64 33.44
N ALA A 6 2.26 -18.48 32.41
CA ALA A 6 2.26 -19.94 32.55
C ALA A 6 3.50 -20.46 33.32
N GLY A 7 4.66 -19.83 33.09
CA GLY A 7 5.90 -20.14 33.77
C GLY A 7 6.01 -19.55 35.20
N LYS A 8 5.02 -18.72 35.62
CA LYS A 8 5.04 -18.00 36.92
C LYS A 8 6.37 -17.24 37.16
N LEU A 9 6.94 -16.69 36.09
CA LEU A 9 8.21 -15.96 36.16
C LEU A 9 7.98 -14.64 36.91
N ARG A 10 8.78 -14.41 37.97
CA ARG A 10 8.66 -13.21 38.82
C ARG A 10 9.66 -12.11 38.45
N ASP A 11 10.68 -12.45 37.71
CA ASP A 11 11.81 -11.62 37.29
C ASP A 11 11.75 -11.26 35.80
N ALA A 12 10.64 -11.56 35.14
CA ALA A 12 10.46 -11.35 33.70
C ALA A 12 9.20 -10.58 33.39
N ALA A 13 9.29 -9.68 32.41
CA ALA A 13 8.15 -8.97 31.81
C ALA A 13 8.15 -9.14 30.31
N GLY A 14 6.98 -9.12 29.70
CA GLY A 14 6.82 -9.23 28.25
C GLY A 14 6.26 -7.95 27.64
N ILE A 15 6.85 -7.47 26.56
CA ILE A 15 6.30 -6.37 25.74
C ILE A 15 5.23 -6.97 24.83
N ALA A 16 4.00 -6.45 24.90
CA ALA A 16 2.88 -6.93 24.10
C ALA A 16 1.72 -5.93 24.07
N GLY A 17 0.79 -6.12 23.14
CA GLY A 17 -0.44 -5.35 23.13
C GLY A 17 -1.39 -5.67 24.29
N ARG A 18 -2.29 -4.76 24.64
CA ARG A 18 -3.29 -4.91 25.72
C ARG A 18 -4.17 -6.16 25.58
N HIS A 19 -4.43 -6.58 24.32
CA HIS A 19 -5.21 -7.81 24.06
C HIS A 19 -4.51 -9.05 24.64
N ALA A 20 -3.21 -9.17 24.47
CA ALA A 20 -2.46 -10.31 25.01
C ALA A 20 -2.48 -10.36 26.54
N ALA A 21 -2.54 -9.22 27.23
CA ALA A 21 -2.69 -9.20 28.69
C ALA A 21 -4.07 -9.72 29.11
N ARG A 22 -5.15 -9.36 28.39
CA ARG A 22 -6.51 -9.87 28.66
C ARG A 22 -6.60 -11.37 28.40
N GLU A 23 -6.10 -11.82 27.25
CA GLU A 23 -6.16 -13.23 26.82
C GLU A 23 -5.44 -14.19 27.80
N TYR A 24 -4.29 -13.76 28.32
CA TYR A 24 -3.47 -14.60 29.20
C TYR A 24 -3.45 -14.13 30.66
N SER A 25 -4.45 -13.35 31.09
CA SER A 25 -4.58 -12.86 32.46
C SER A 25 -3.30 -12.21 33.01
N GLY A 26 -2.59 -11.50 32.13
CA GLY A 26 -1.36 -10.79 32.49
C GLY A 26 -1.64 -9.44 33.13
N LYS A 27 -0.88 -9.05 34.15
CA LYS A 27 -0.92 -7.72 34.75
C LYS A 27 -0.15 -6.73 33.86
N ILE A 28 -0.78 -5.64 33.46
CA ILE A 28 -0.12 -4.53 32.77
C ILE A 28 0.68 -3.74 33.80
N LEU A 29 1.99 -3.71 33.66
CA LEU A 29 2.88 -2.94 34.55
C LEU A 29 3.02 -1.49 34.09
N GLN A 30 3.17 -1.29 32.79
CA GLN A 30 3.27 0.01 32.16
C GLN A 30 2.59 -0.03 30.79
N ALA A 31 1.92 1.06 30.42
CA ALA A 31 1.33 1.24 29.11
C ALA A 31 1.97 2.45 28.42
N GLY A 32 1.88 2.51 27.09
CA GLY A 32 2.46 3.62 26.31
C GLY A 32 3.98 3.63 26.41
N ILE A 33 4.59 2.49 26.11
CA ILE A 33 6.05 2.27 26.18
C ILE A 33 6.74 2.44 24.82
N GLU A 34 5.98 2.84 23.81
CA GLU A 34 6.51 3.16 22.49
C GLU A 34 7.43 4.38 22.56
N ASP A 35 8.59 4.31 21.90
CA ASP A 35 9.56 5.42 21.82
C ASP A 35 9.03 6.57 20.95
N ASP A 36 8.22 6.23 19.93
CA ASP A 36 7.59 7.22 19.04
C ASP A 36 6.07 7.04 19.05
N LYS A 37 5.37 8.08 19.54
CA LYS A 37 3.90 8.13 19.55
C LYS A 37 3.27 8.15 18.16
N SER A 38 4.06 8.48 17.14
CA SER A 38 3.64 8.49 15.72
C SER A 38 3.93 7.16 15.00
N ASN A 39 4.32 6.13 15.72
CA ASN A 39 4.57 4.80 15.15
C ASN A 39 3.25 4.07 14.89
N PHE A 40 2.68 4.29 13.72
CA PHE A 40 1.44 3.63 13.29
C PHE A 40 1.71 2.46 12.36
N THR A 41 1.00 1.35 12.58
CA THR A 41 0.96 0.22 11.64
C THR A 41 -0.32 0.30 10.83
N ARG A 42 -0.21 0.41 9.50
CA ARG A 42 -1.34 0.39 8.60
C ARG A 42 -1.73 -1.04 8.24
N PHE A 43 -3.00 -1.36 8.41
CA PHE A 43 -3.58 -2.63 7.99
C PHE A 43 -4.48 -2.42 6.78
N PHE A 44 -4.47 -3.38 5.84
CA PHE A 44 -5.35 -3.41 4.69
C PHE A 44 -6.37 -4.54 4.82
N LEU A 45 -7.65 -4.21 4.65
CA LEU A 45 -8.67 -5.22 4.40
C LEU A 45 -8.67 -5.60 2.93
N ILE A 46 -8.23 -6.81 2.63
CA ILE A 46 -8.11 -7.31 1.26
C ILE A 46 -9.30 -8.22 0.97
N ARG A 47 -9.97 -8.01 -0.16
CA ARG A 47 -11.01 -8.91 -0.65
C ARG A 47 -10.77 -9.28 -2.12
N LYS A 48 -11.24 -10.46 -2.50
CA LYS A 48 -11.29 -10.87 -3.92
C LYS A 48 -12.37 -10.03 -4.62
N SER A 49 -12.04 -9.42 -5.75
CA SER A 49 -13.01 -8.75 -6.62
C SER A 49 -13.86 -9.80 -7.32
N SER A 50 -15.15 -9.88 -6.98
CA SER A 50 -16.11 -10.71 -7.72
C SER A 50 -16.38 -10.08 -9.09
N GLY A 51 -15.93 -10.71 -10.16
CA GLY A 51 -16.13 -10.25 -11.55
C GLY A 51 -14.90 -9.66 -12.25
N ALA A 52 -13.76 -9.55 -11.57
CA ALA A 52 -12.50 -9.28 -12.26
C ALA A 52 -11.85 -10.62 -12.65
N THR A 53 -12.00 -11.01 -13.88
CA THR A 53 -11.06 -11.97 -14.49
C THR A 53 -9.65 -11.46 -14.18
N SER A 54 -8.90 -12.29 -13.44
CA SER A 54 -7.48 -12.22 -13.12
C SER A 54 -6.79 -10.89 -13.46
N GLY A 55 -6.50 -10.13 -12.42
CA GLY A 55 -5.53 -9.05 -12.37
C GLY A 55 -5.36 -8.26 -13.66
N GLY A 56 -6.16 -7.21 -13.85
CA GLY A 56 -6.04 -6.36 -15.02
C GLY A 56 -4.65 -5.73 -15.11
N ARG A 57 -3.73 -6.41 -15.79
CA ARG A 57 -2.47 -5.86 -16.25
C ARG A 57 -2.79 -4.85 -17.32
N LEU A 58 -2.57 -3.57 -17.03
CA LEU A 58 -2.58 -2.56 -18.08
C LEU A 58 -1.49 -2.94 -19.08
N LYS A 59 -1.89 -3.41 -20.25
CA LYS A 59 -0.97 -3.49 -21.38
C LYS A 59 -0.65 -2.07 -21.83
N ARG A 60 0.58 -1.83 -22.23
CA ARG A 60 1.03 -0.59 -22.86
C ARG A 60 -0.01 -0.14 -23.90
N GLY A 61 -0.60 1.05 -23.71
CA GLY A 61 -1.62 1.61 -24.61
C GLY A 61 -3.10 1.25 -24.29
N SER A 62 -3.41 0.51 -23.22
CA SER A 62 -4.79 0.17 -22.88
C SER A 62 -5.36 1.09 -21.78
N ALA A 63 -6.22 2.01 -22.17
CA ALA A 63 -6.95 2.93 -21.27
C ALA A 63 -8.02 2.25 -20.38
N SER A 64 -8.13 0.91 -20.42
CA SER A 64 -9.35 0.18 -20.01
C SER A 64 -9.39 -0.32 -18.57
N SER A 65 -8.34 -0.24 -17.75
CA SER A 65 -8.36 -0.91 -16.44
C SER A 65 -8.91 -0.05 -15.29
N ALA A 66 -8.90 1.26 -15.39
CA ALA A 66 -9.48 2.15 -14.39
C ALA A 66 -11.02 2.00 -14.27
N VAL A 67 -11.68 1.58 -15.35
CA VAL A 67 -13.15 1.45 -15.43
C VAL A 67 -13.70 0.28 -14.59
N ARG A 68 -12.88 -0.73 -14.28
CA ARG A 68 -13.35 -1.96 -13.61
C ARG A 68 -13.50 -1.86 -12.09
N PHE A 69 -13.01 -0.79 -11.46
CA PHE A 69 -13.09 -0.62 -10.00
C PHE A 69 -14.34 0.14 -9.53
N ARG A 70 -15.14 0.73 -10.41
CA ARG A 70 -16.26 1.62 -10.05
C ARG A 70 -17.24 1.05 -9.01
N GLY A 71 -17.53 -0.25 -9.04
CA GLY A 71 -18.41 -0.90 -8.05
C GLY A 71 -17.75 -1.26 -6.72
N LEU A 72 -16.43 -1.03 -6.58
CA LEU A 72 -15.64 -1.42 -5.41
C LEU A 72 -15.02 -0.21 -4.68
N ILE A 73 -15.22 0.99 -5.20
CA ILE A 73 -14.64 2.21 -4.63
C ILE A 73 -15.58 2.71 -3.52
N PRO A 74 -15.13 2.77 -2.27
CA PRO A 74 -15.92 3.30 -1.17
C PRO A 74 -16.26 4.78 -1.41
N ARG A 75 -17.37 5.24 -0.83
CA ARG A 75 -17.67 6.68 -0.78
C ARG A 75 -16.57 7.39 0.00
N GLY A 76 -16.16 8.58 -0.48
CA GLY A 76 -15.10 9.36 0.15
C GLY A 76 -13.69 8.83 -0.09
N ALA A 77 -13.50 7.91 -1.04
CA ALA A 77 -12.17 7.45 -1.42
C ALA A 77 -11.32 8.61 -1.96
N ASN A 78 -10.21 8.90 -1.30
CA ASN A 78 -9.30 10.01 -1.59
C ASN A 78 -7.84 9.57 -1.72
N LYS A 79 -7.58 8.26 -1.71
CA LYS A 79 -6.25 7.67 -1.78
C LYS A 79 -6.25 6.47 -2.72
N THR A 80 -5.19 6.36 -3.51
CA THR A 80 -5.00 5.24 -4.44
C THR A 80 -3.63 4.61 -4.23
N SER A 81 -3.59 3.29 -4.12
CA SER A 81 -2.36 2.50 -4.11
C SER A 81 -2.17 1.79 -5.44
N ILE A 82 -0.96 1.88 -5.98
CA ILE A 82 -0.58 1.25 -7.23
C ILE A 82 0.73 0.47 -7.10
N ALA A 83 0.93 -0.48 -7.99
CA ALA A 83 2.21 -1.09 -8.27
C ALA A 83 2.54 -0.89 -9.75
N PHE A 84 3.76 -0.46 -10.06
CA PHE A 84 4.22 -0.34 -11.43
C PHE A 84 5.67 -0.79 -11.59
N LYS A 85 6.05 -1.08 -12.85
CA LYS A 85 7.39 -1.47 -13.23
C LYS A 85 7.82 -0.66 -14.44
N VAL A 86 9.07 -0.24 -14.43
CA VAL A 86 9.70 0.44 -15.56
C VAL A 86 10.98 -0.29 -15.97
N LYS A 87 11.44 -0.06 -17.19
CA LYS A 87 12.75 -0.52 -17.63
C LYS A 87 13.84 0.12 -16.77
N ASN A 88 14.90 -0.63 -16.48
CA ASN A 88 16.04 -0.11 -15.75
C ASN A 88 16.94 0.70 -16.70
N VAL A 89 16.49 1.91 -17.02
CA VAL A 89 17.22 2.88 -17.82
C VAL A 89 17.25 4.25 -17.12
N PRO A 90 18.27 5.08 -17.38
CA PRO A 90 18.37 6.41 -16.78
C PRO A 90 17.09 7.22 -17.00
N GLY A 91 16.60 7.88 -15.95
CA GLY A 91 15.40 8.74 -15.98
C GLY A 91 14.06 8.01 -16.01
N ALA A 92 14.01 6.67 -16.06
CA ALA A 92 12.74 5.94 -16.13
C ALA A 92 11.83 6.23 -14.93
N LEU A 93 12.37 6.21 -13.71
CA LEU A 93 11.62 6.55 -12.51
C LEU A 93 11.17 8.01 -12.51
N PHE A 94 12.04 8.93 -12.90
CA PHE A 94 11.69 10.35 -13.03
C PHE A 94 10.50 10.56 -13.96
N LYS A 95 10.52 9.97 -15.16
CA LYS A 95 9.42 10.03 -16.13
C LYS A 95 8.12 9.45 -15.56
N SER A 96 8.22 8.40 -14.76
CA SER A 96 7.04 7.78 -14.12
C SER A 96 6.46 8.65 -13.01
N LEU A 97 7.29 9.30 -12.21
CA LEU A 97 6.84 10.18 -11.13
C LEU A 97 6.34 11.53 -11.65
N SER A 98 6.91 12.04 -12.76
CA SER A 98 6.47 13.31 -13.35
C SER A 98 5.01 13.29 -13.79
N VAL A 99 4.41 12.12 -14.07
CA VAL A 99 3.00 12.04 -14.44
C VAL A 99 2.06 12.52 -13.33
N PHE A 100 2.50 12.34 -12.06
CA PHE A 100 1.80 12.83 -10.88
C PHE A 100 2.11 14.31 -10.62
N ALA A 101 3.38 14.68 -10.66
CA ALA A 101 3.84 16.05 -10.42
C ALA A 101 3.19 17.05 -11.40
N LEU A 102 3.10 16.73 -12.68
CA LEU A 102 2.46 17.57 -13.72
C LEU A 102 0.94 17.77 -13.52
N ARG A 103 0.35 17.09 -12.54
CA ARG A 103 -1.09 17.16 -12.22
C ARG A 103 -1.32 17.54 -10.76
N ASP A 104 -0.28 18.05 -10.08
CA ASP A 104 -0.35 18.43 -8.67
C ASP A 104 -0.90 17.32 -7.76
N ILE A 105 -0.52 16.07 -8.07
CA ILE A 105 -0.92 14.90 -7.29
C ILE A 105 0.18 14.55 -6.30
N SER A 106 -0.11 14.73 -5.01
CA SER A 106 0.80 14.40 -3.93
C SER A 106 0.92 12.88 -3.75
N LEU A 107 2.17 12.43 -3.56
CA LEU A 107 2.48 11.06 -3.19
C LEU A 107 2.65 10.96 -1.68
N SER A 108 2.02 9.99 -1.03
CA SER A 108 2.17 9.74 0.42
C SER A 108 3.10 8.57 0.73
N LYS A 109 3.43 7.76 -0.28
CA LYS A 109 4.37 6.63 -0.17
C LYS A 109 5.01 6.35 -1.51
N ILE A 110 6.31 6.03 -1.46
CA ILE A 110 7.03 5.36 -2.54
C ILE A 110 7.95 4.30 -1.95
N GLU A 111 7.90 3.09 -2.47
CA GLU A 111 8.73 1.98 -2.03
C GLU A 111 9.11 1.13 -3.24
N SER A 112 10.36 0.71 -3.33
CA SER A 112 10.82 -0.21 -4.36
C SER A 112 11.13 -1.58 -3.78
N ARG A 113 10.80 -2.63 -4.55
CA ARG A 113 11.13 -4.02 -4.21
C ARG A 113 11.78 -4.70 -5.40
N PRO A 114 12.90 -5.42 -5.20
CA PRO A 114 13.51 -6.19 -6.27
C PRO A 114 12.58 -7.34 -6.68
N MET A 115 12.57 -7.65 -7.98
CA MET A 115 11.84 -8.80 -8.50
C MET A 115 12.63 -10.09 -8.30
N ARG A 116 11.99 -11.10 -7.69
CA ARG A 116 12.60 -12.42 -7.55
C ARG A 116 12.92 -13.03 -8.93
N GLY A 117 14.15 -13.56 -9.08
CA GLY A 117 14.59 -14.19 -10.31
C GLY A 117 14.87 -13.24 -11.48
N ARG A 118 14.86 -11.92 -11.27
CA ARG A 118 15.18 -10.92 -12.27
C ARG A 118 16.09 -9.84 -11.67
N PRO A 119 17.41 -10.03 -11.75
CA PRO A 119 18.37 -9.04 -11.26
C PRO A 119 18.15 -7.67 -11.92
N TRP A 120 18.28 -6.60 -11.12
CA TRP A 120 18.17 -5.22 -11.57
C TRP A 120 16.77 -4.77 -12.05
N GLU A 121 15.72 -5.62 -11.88
CA GLU A 121 14.34 -5.23 -12.11
C GLU A 121 13.63 -4.95 -10.77
N TYR A 122 12.86 -3.85 -10.72
CA TYR A 122 12.16 -3.39 -9.52
C TYR A 122 10.68 -3.18 -9.80
N VAL A 123 9.87 -3.50 -8.80
CA VAL A 123 8.47 -3.06 -8.73
C VAL A 123 8.41 -1.90 -7.75
N PHE A 124 7.79 -0.82 -8.16
CA PHE A 124 7.53 0.35 -7.35
C PHE A 124 6.10 0.31 -6.82
N TYR A 125 5.95 0.49 -5.51
CA TYR A 125 4.67 0.65 -4.85
C TYR A 125 4.51 2.12 -4.49
N VAL A 126 3.44 2.73 -4.96
CA VAL A 126 3.16 4.15 -4.76
C VAL A 126 1.75 4.32 -4.23
N ASP A 127 1.62 5.13 -3.19
CA ASP A 127 0.33 5.65 -2.75
C ASP A 127 0.25 7.14 -3.10
N PHE A 128 -0.84 7.58 -3.71
CA PHE A 128 -1.08 8.98 -4.00
C PHE A 128 -2.45 9.45 -3.47
N LEU A 129 -2.54 10.74 -3.16
CA LEU A 129 -3.67 11.35 -2.46
C LEU A 129 -4.76 11.83 -3.44
N ARG A 130 -5.32 10.89 -4.19
CA ARG A 130 -6.49 11.07 -5.06
C ARG A 130 -7.29 9.76 -5.12
N GLY A 131 -8.60 9.90 -5.26
CA GLY A 131 -9.50 8.79 -5.53
C GLY A 131 -9.65 8.47 -7.01
N ASP A 132 -10.88 8.15 -7.44
CA ASP A 132 -11.21 7.91 -8.86
C ASP A 132 -11.72 9.19 -9.53
N ASP A 133 -10.90 10.23 -9.53
CA ASP A 133 -11.17 11.50 -10.20
C ASP A 133 -10.46 11.59 -11.55
N GLU A 134 -10.77 12.64 -12.32
CA GLU A 134 -10.21 12.82 -13.66
C GLU A 134 -8.69 13.01 -13.65
N PRO A 135 -8.08 13.83 -12.75
CA PRO A 135 -6.62 13.94 -12.66
C PRO A 135 -5.94 12.62 -12.38
N ALA A 136 -6.49 11.81 -11.45
CA ALA A 136 -5.96 10.48 -11.13
C ALA A 136 -6.03 9.53 -12.33
N ARG A 137 -7.18 9.47 -13.02
CA ARG A 137 -7.34 8.65 -14.23
C ARG A 137 -6.38 9.06 -15.34
N ASN A 138 -6.18 10.36 -15.54
CA ASN A 138 -5.24 10.90 -16.54
C ASN A 138 -3.78 10.59 -16.17
N ALA A 139 -3.41 10.66 -14.88
CA ALA A 139 -2.08 10.27 -14.40
C ALA A 139 -1.83 8.78 -14.63
N LEU A 140 -2.79 7.91 -14.28
CA LEU A 140 -2.67 6.46 -14.47
C LEU A 140 -2.59 6.07 -15.95
N ARG A 141 -3.31 6.77 -16.84
CA ARG A 141 -3.21 6.56 -18.29
C ARG A 141 -1.82 6.90 -18.79
N HIS A 142 -1.30 8.08 -18.44
CA HIS A 142 0.04 8.51 -18.82
C HIS A 142 1.12 7.60 -18.23
N LEU A 143 0.96 7.16 -16.96
CA LEU A 143 1.87 6.17 -16.38
C LEU A 143 1.89 4.87 -17.19
N GLY A 144 0.74 4.42 -17.70
CA GLY A 144 0.63 3.25 -18.56
C GLY A 144 1.34 3.37 -19.91
N GLU A 145 1.61 4.59 -20.38
CA GLU A 145 2.37 4.85 -21.61
C GLU A 145 3.88 4.73 -21.37
N VAL A 146 4.37 5.09 -20.19
CA VAL A 146 5.80 5.12 -19.86
C VAL A 146 6.28 3.87 -19.10
N ALA A 147 5.37 3.16 -18.41
CA ALA A 147 5.67 1.98 -17.63
C ALA A 147 5.43 0.69 -18.41
N ASP A 148 6.22 -0.36 -18.14
CA ASP A 148 6.01 -1.70 -18.71
C ASP A 148 4.79 -2.40 -18.11
N PHE A 149 4.45 -2.01 -16.88
CA PHE A 149 3.37 -2.61 -16.10
C PHE A 149 2.83 -1.59 -15.11
N VAL A 150 1.51 -1.48 -15.02
CA VAL A 150 0.81 -0.71 -13.97
C VAL A 150 -0.35 -1.55 -13.46
N LYS A 151 -0.50 -1.60 -12.15
CA LYS A 151 -1.63 -2.26 -11.47
C LYS A 151 -2.16 -1.36 -10.36
N VAL A 152 -3.42 -1.01 -10.43
CA VAL A 152 -4.13 -0.39 -9.29
C VAL A 152 -4.43 -1.50 -8.28
N LEU A 153 -3.95 -1.32 -7.05
CA LEU A 153 -4.13 -2.24 -5.94
C LEU A 153 -5.42 -1.95 -5.19
N GLY A 154 -5.77 -0.66 -5.05
CA GLY A 154 -6.99 -0.22 -4.41
C GLY A 154 -7.16 1.30 -4.48
N ILE A 155 -8.44 1.73 -4.35
CA ILE A 155 -8.86 3.12 -4.21
C ILE A 155 -9.74 3.14 -2.98
N TYR A 156 -9.38 3.93 -1.95
CA TYR A 156 -9.97 3.85 -0.62
C TYR A 156 -9.86 5.18 0.13
N PRO A 157 -10.64 5.37 1.22
CA PRO A 157 -10.42 6.49 2.12
C PRO A 157 -9.06 6.36 2.80
N GLY A 158 -8.25 7.41 2.75
CA GLY A 158 -7.01 7.56 3.50
C GLY A 158 -7.21 8.57 4.63
N ASP A 159 -6.51 8.37 5.73
CA ASP A 159 -6.44 9.31 6.84
C ASP A 159 -5.66 10.56 6.43
#